data_06f497823da57015680b7d691f3615b1
#
_entry.id   06f497823da57015680b7d691f3615b1
#
_cell.length_a   1.000
_cell.length_b   1.000
_cell.length_c   1.000
_cell.angle_alpha   90.00
_cell.angle_beta   90.00
_cell.angle_gamma   90.00
#
_symmetry.space_group_name_H-M   'P 1'
#
loop_
_entity.id
_entity.type
_entity.pdbx_description
1 polymer ?
#
loop_
_entity_poly.entity_id
_entity_poly.type
_entity_poly.pdbx_seq_one_letter_code
_entity_poly.pdbx_strand_id
1 'polypeptide(L)'
;MDFTLNDEQRQIYEYGGQLAQKYDNAFWLDHARRHEFPQEMFKQVADDGFLGIMVPEEYGGAGLGMTEMALFMEGTANHGIPLLMMVVGPTMSLAHIASHGSEFHKKELLPAACRGDIQFCFAITEPGAGSNTMKATTLAKRRGNRFSLSGEKTFITGAEVADYCLVVARTKPHTEVSRKTDGFTLFAVDLKKKGVEKQRVKISIPLPEEQWTLF
;
A
#
# COMPACT_ATOMS: atom_id res chain seq x y z
N MET A 1 7.85 25.30 -18.24
CA MET A 1 7.14 24.38 -17.36
C MET A 1 6.83 25.18 -16.11
N ASP A 2 5.57 25.28 -15.72
CA ASP A 2 5.16 26.00 -14.51
C ASP A 2 5.04 24.97 -13.36
N PHE A 3 5.72 25.24 -12.25
CA PHE A 3 5.71 24.42 -11.04
C PHE A 3 4.93 25.09 -9.89
N THR A 4 4.17 26.14 -10.21
CA THR A 4 3.34 26.82 -9.23
C THR A 4 2.17 25.92 -8.82
N LEU A 5 2.01 25.70 -7.53
CA LEU A 5 0.86 24.96 -7.00
C LEU A 5 -0.40 25.81 -7.13
N ASN A 6 -1.49 25.18 -7.54
CA ASN A 6 -2.81 25.80 -7.43
C ASN A 6 -3.28 25.84 -5.96
N ASP A 7 -4.42 26.47 -5.68
CA ASP A 7 -4.89 26.66 -4.30
C ASP A 7 -5.25 25.32 -3.62
N GLU A 8 -5.86 24.38 -4.33
CA GLU A 8 -6.17 23.05 -3.82
C GLU A 8 -4.91 22.26 -3.47
N GLN A 9 -3.92 22.25 -4.36
CA GLN A 9 -2.64 21.58 -4.14
C GLN A 9 -1.90 22.16 -2.93
N ARG A 10 -1.94 23.49 -2.77
CA ARG A 10 -1.36 24.18 -1.61
C ARG A 10 -2.05 23.77 -0.32
N GLN A 11 -3.39 23.71 -0.30
CA GLN A 11 -4.17 23.29 0.85
C GLN A 11 -3.85 21.85 1.25
N ILE A 12 -3.71 20.96 0.28
CA ILE A 12 -3.34 19.54 0.52
C ILE A 12 -1.95 19.44 1.18
N TYR A 13 -0.97 20.17 0.65
CA TYR A 13 0.36 20.22 1.23
C TYR A 13 0.36 20.78 2.66
N GLU A 14 -0.33 21.90 2.89
CA GLU A 14 -0.45 22.54 4.21
C GLU A 14 -1.18 21.63 5.21
N TYR A 15 -2.23 20.92 4.77
CA TYR A 15 -2.93 19.96 5.60
C TYR A 15 -1.99 18.81 6.04
N GLY A 16 -1.17 18.26 5.15
CA GLY A 16 -0.15 17.28 5.52
C GLY A 16 0.78 17.78 6.63
N GLY A 17 1.24 19.04 6.53
CA GLY A 17 2.03 19.68 7.56
C GLY A 17 1.30 19.84 8.89
N GLN A 18 0.04 20.26 8.87
CA GLN A 18 -0.81 20.39 10.08
C GLN A 18 -1.03 19.05 10.76
N LEU A 19 -1.31 17.99 10.01
CA LEU A 19 -1.46 16.65 10.53
C LEU A 19 -0.17 16.18 11.23
N ALA A 20 0.97 16.38 10.60
CA ALA A 20 2.27 16.01 11.16
C ALA A 20 2.67 16.87 12.39
N GLN A 21 2.23 18.11 12.48
CA GLN A 21 2.40 18.93 13.68
C GLN A 21 1.52 18.46 14.83
N LYS A 22 0.29 17.99 14.54
CA LYS A 22 -0.64 17.44 15.55
C LYS A 22 -0.09 16.16 16.19
N TYR A 23 0.46 15.26 15.38
CA TYR A 23 0.97 13.96 15.83
C TYR A 23 2.48 13.94 16.08
N ASP A 24 3.19 14.95 15.76
CA ASP A 24 4.61 15.24 15.87
C ASP A 24 5.60 14.06 15.71
N ASN A 25 6.88 14.39 15.63
CA ASN A 25 7.94 13.39 15.51
C ASN A 25 8.13 12.58 16.80
N ALA A 26 7.79 13.14 17.98
CA ALA A 26 7.90 12.43 19.24
C ALA A 26 6.86 11.30 19.32
N PHE A 27 5.62 11.58 18.93
CA PHE A 27 4.56 10.58 18.78
C PHE A 27 4.97 9.45 17.81
N TRP A 28 5.49 9.81 16.62
CA TRP A 28 5.93 8.84 15.63
C TRP A 28 7.05 7.93 16.14
N LEU A 29 8.08 8.50 16.77
CA LEU A 29 9.19 7.75 17.32
C LEU A 29 8.80 6.90 18.54
N ASP A 30 7.83 7.33 19.33
CA ASP A 30 7.33 6.56 20.48
C ASP A 30 6.62 5.29 19.99
N HIS A 31 5.75 5.41 18.97
CA HIS A 31 5.12 4.25 18.33
C HIS A 31 6.16 3.30 17.70
N ALA A 32 7.18 3.86 17.04
CA ALA A 32 8.27 3.06 16.47
C ALA A 32 9.05 2.27 17.55
N ARG A 33 9.33 2.88 18.72
CA ARG A 33 10.00 2.20 19.84
C ARG A 33 9.16 1.10 20.48
N ARG A 34 7.84 1.30 20.55
CA ARG A 34 6.88 0.31 21.08
C ARG A 34 6.50 -0.76 20.08
N HIS A 35 6.91 -0.60 18.82
CA HIS A 35 6.50 -1.46 17.70
C HIS A 35 4.98 -1.48 17.51
N GLU A 36 4.35 -0.34 17.65
CA GLU A 36 2.92 -0.15 17.55
C GLU A 36 2.60 0.73 16.35
N PHE A 37 1.65 0.28 15.53
CA PHE A 37 1.15 1.05 14.41
C PHE A 37 0.37 2.27 14.91
N PRO A 38 0.54 3.49 14.33
CA PRO A 38 -0.11 4.71 14.78
C PRO A 38 -1.57 4.79 14.31
N GLN A 39 -2.42 3.90 14.84
CA GLN A 39 -3.79 3.68 14.37
C GLN A 39 -4.66 4.93 14.42
N GLU A 40 -4.50 5.77 15.45
CA GLU A 40 -5.27 7.01 15.61
C GLU A 40 -4.94 8.05 14.55
N MET A 41 -3.67 8.16 14.15
CA MET A 41 -3.26 9.04 13.07
C MET A 41 -3.80 8.52 11.73
N PHE A 42 -3.70 7.20 11.49
CA PHE A 42 -4.21 6.57 10.27
C PHE A 42 -5.73 6.71 10.16
N LYS A 43 -6.44 6.59 11.30
CA LYS A 43 -7.88 6.85 11.35
C LYS A 43 -8.22 8.29 10.97
N GLN A 44 -7.46 9.27 11.45
CA GLN A 44 -7.64 10.67 11.06
C GLN A 44 -7.44 10.85 9.55
N VAL A 45 -6.38 10.25 8.99
CA VAL A 45 -6.12 10.28 7.53
C VAL A 45 -7.30 9.68 6.74
N ALA A 46 -7.92 8.62 7.25
CA ALA A 46 -9.11 8.00 6.66
C ALA A 46 -10.34 8.91 6.77
N ASP A 47 -10.63 9.41 7.97
CA ASP A 47 -11.78 10.28 8.25
C ASP A 47 -11.74 11.59 7.43
N ASP A 48 -10.53 12.09 7.13
CA ASP A 48 -10.30 13.27 6.29
C ASP A 48 -10.23 12.94 4.78
N GLY A 49 -10.44 11.66 4.39
CA GLY A 49 -10.59 11.22 3.00
C GLY A 49 -9.29 10.94 2.25
N PHE A 50 -8.13 11.08 2.88
CA PHE A 50 -6.83 10.96 2.20
C PHE A 50 -6.46 9.51 1.82
N LEU A 51 -7.03 8.48 2.46
CA LEU A 51 -6.84 7.10 2.01
C LEU A 51 -7.42 6.87 0.60
N GLY A 52 -8.51 7.57 0.26
CA GLY A 52 -9.15 7.50 -1.04
C GLY A 52 -8.71 8.57 -2.04
N ILE A 53 -7.66 9.34 -1.78
CA ILE A 53 -7.29 10.52 -2.56
C ILE A 53 -7.16 10.23 -4.08
N MET A 54 -6.65 9.07 -4.46
CA MET A 54 -6.46 8.64 -5.85
C MET A 54 -7.57 7.72 -6.38
N VAL A 55 -8.57 7.41 -5.57
CA VAL A 55 -9.69 6.54 -5.97
C VAL A 55 -10.79 7.41 -6.58
N PRO A 56 -11.44 6.99 -7.70
CA PRO A 56 -12.55 7.73 -8.28
C PRO A 56 -13.70 7.96 -7.30
N GLU A 57 -14.39 9.08 -7.44
CA GLU A 57 -15.52 9.48 -6.57
C GLU A 57 -16.65 8.43 -6.55
N GLU A 58 -16.92 7.78 -7.66
CA GLU A 58 -17.94 6.70 -7.77
C GLU A 58 -17.66 5.51 -6.85
N TYR A 59 -16.41 5.35 -6.37
CA TYR A 59 -15.99 4.31 -5.41
C TYR A 59 -15.63 4.90 -4.04
N GLY A 60 -16.03 6.14 -3.76
CA GLY A 60 -15.88 6.78 -2.45
C GLY A 60 -14.54 7.47 -2.22
N GLY A 61 -13.76 7.72 -3.27
CA GLY A 61 -12.51 8.49 -3.22
C GLY A 61 -12.67 9.96 -3.59
N ALA A 62 -11.57 10.70 -3.67
CA ALA A 62 -11.52 12.11 -4.04
C ALA A 62 -11.30 12.35 -5.55
N GLY A 63 -10.96 11.31 -6.33
CA GLY A 63 -10.71 11.42 -7.76
C GLY A 63 -9.48 12.26 -8.16
N LEU A 64 -8.59 12.52 -7.20
CA LEU A 64 -7.36 13.30 -7.42
C LEU A 64 -6.23 12.42 -7.97
N GLY A 65 -5.04 12.98 -8.12
CA GLY A 65 -3.93 12.31 -8.78
C GLY A 65 -2.71 12.04 -7.90
N MET A 66 -1.66 11.56 -8.56
CA MET A 66 -0.36 11.28 -7.92
C MET A 66 0.30 12.56 -7.39
N THR A 67 0.07 13.69 -8.02
CA THR A 67 0.62 14.99 -7.59
C THR A 67 0.08 15.37 -6.22
N GLU A 68 -1.22 15.27 -6.02
CA GLU A 68 -1.91 15.61 -4.77
C GLU A 68 -1.51 14.63 -3.64
N MET A 69 -1.40 13.34 -3.95
CA MET A 69 -0.85 12.35 -3.02
C MET A 69 0.59 12.69 -2.62
N ALA A 70 1.44 13.04 -3.58
CA ALA A 70 2.83 13.39 -3.30
C ALA A 70 2.94 14.66 -2.43
N LEU A 71 2.10 15.65 -2.69
CA LEU A 71 2.07 16.90 -1.90
C LEU A 71 1.60 16.65 -0.46
N PHE A 72 0.58 15.81 -0.26
CA PHE A 72 0.18 15.40 1.08
C PHE A 72 1.33 14.72 1.84
N MET A 73 1.99 13.76 1.20
CA MET A 73 3.11 13.04 1.81
C MET A 73 4.34 13.94 2.04
N GLU A 74 4.63 14.88 1.13
CA GLU A 74 5.69 15.85 1.32
C GLU A 74 5.39 16.75 2.52
N GLY A 75 4.15 17.22 2.67
CA GLY A 75 3.70 17.99 3.82
C GLY A 75 3.95 17.26 5.13
N THR A 76 3.59 15.97 5.23
CA THR A 76 3.86 15.18 6.44
C THR A 76 5.34 14.90 6.65
N ALA A 77 6.09 14.58 5.59
CA ALA A 77 7.51 14.22 5.67
C ALA A 77 8.38 15.41 6.09
N ASN A 78 8.04 16.64 5.72
CA ASN A 78 8.74 17.86 6.14
C ASN A 78 8.71 18.09 7.67
N HIS A 79 7.81 17.41 8.37
CA HIS A 79 7.72 17.39 9.82
C HIS A 79 8.17 16.06 10.45
N GLY A 80 8.86 15.21 9.68
CA GLY A 80 9.48 13.95 10.15
C GLY A 80 8.55 12.75 10.20
N ILE A 81 7.40 12.80 9.50
CA ILE A 81 6.43 11.68 9.43
C ILE A 81 6.32 11.18 7.98
N PRO A 82 7.04 10.13 7.58
CA PRO A 82 7.12 9.69 6.17
C PRO A 82 5.91 8.93 5.64
N LEU A 83 5.04 8.38 6.48
CA LEU A 83 3.79 7.67 6.12
C LEU A 83 3.94 6.65 4.98
N LEU A 84 4.79 5.64 5.13
CA LEU A 84 4.99 4.60 4.12
C LEU A 84 3.71 3.84 3.74
N MET A 85 2.77 3.67 4.68
CA MET A 85 1.49 3.05 4.38
C MET A 85 0.66 3.81 3.33
N MET A 86 0.85 5.13 3.18
CA MET A 86 0.24 5.90 2.08
C MET A 86 0.81 5.53 0.72
N VAL A 87 2.07 5.09 0.66
CA VAL A 87 2.66 4.56 -0.58
C VAL A 87 2.07 3.19 -0.91
N VAL A 88 2.10 2.25 0.03
CA VAL A 88 1.75 0.85 -0.27
C VAL A 88 0.24 0.59 -0.32
N GLY A 89 -0.54 1.25 0.51
CA GLY A 89 -2.00 1.17 0.52
C GLY A 89 -2.62 1.99 -0.62
N PRO A 90 -2.86 3.30 -0.44
CA PRO A 90 -3.51 4.15 -1.43
C PRO A 90 -2.83 4.15 -2.80
N THR A 91 -1.51 4.38 -2.85
CA THR A 91 -0.82 4.58 -4.12
C THR A 91 -0.58 3.28 -4.88
N MET A 92 -0.02 2.26 -4.23
CA MET A 92 0.35 1.02 -4.92
C MET A 92 -0.78 -0.02 -4.94
N SER A 93 -1.73 0.01 -4.00
CA SER A 93 -2.81 -0.97 -3.97
C SER A 93 -4.12 -0.42 -4.50
N LEU A 94 -4.68 0.64 -3.88
CA LEU A 94 -6.01 1.12 -4.26
C LEU A 94 -6.05 1.72 -5.66
N ALA A 95 -5.03 2.51 -6.07
CA ALA A 95 -4.97 3.07 -7.41
C ALA A 95 -4.88 1.97 -8.50
N HIS A 96 -4.19 0.85 -8.24
CA HIS A 96 -4.15 -0.26 -9.18
C HIS A 96 -5.48 -1.04 -9.21
N ILE A 97 -6.17 -1.21 -8.08
CA ILE A 97 -7.50 -1.81 -8.06
C ILE A 97 -8.49 -0.90 -8.80
N ALA A 98 -8.44 0.41 -8.60
CA ALA A 98 -9.29 1.38 -9.30
C ALA A 98 -9.08 1.34 -10.82
N SER A 99 -7.82 1.23 -11.29
CA SER A 99 -7.49 1.24 -12.71
C SER A 99 -7.71 -0.10 -13.40
N HIS A 100 -7.43 -1.23 -12.72
CA HIS A 100 -7.31 -2.56 -13.34
C HIS A 100 -8.18 -3.64 -12.69
N GLY A 101 -8.79 -3.36 -11.54
CA GLY A 101 -9.68 -4.30 -10.85
C GLY A 101 -10.96 -4.57 -11.66
N SER A 102 -11.56 -5.76 -11.43
CA SER A 102 -12.91 -6.00 -11.93
C SER A 102 -13.92 -5.11 -11.18
N GLU A 103 -15.09 -4.88 -11.77
CA GLU A 103 -16.15 -4.11 -11.11
C GLU A 103 -16.52 -4.67 -9.73
N PHE A 104 -16.44 -5.98 -9.56
CA PHE A 104 -16.61 -6.63 -8.26
C PHE A 104 -15.57 -6.13 -7.25
N HIS A 105 -14.27 -6.17 -7.60
CA HIS A 105 -13.21 -5.70 -6.70
C HIS A 105 -13.30 -4.21 -6.39
N LYS A 106 -13.65 -3.39 -7.39
CA LYS A 106 -13.80 -1.95 -7.18
C LYS A 106 -14.93 -1.63 -6.21
N LYS A 107 -16.10 -2.22 -6.40
CA LYS A 107 -17.30 -1.97 -5.57
C LYS A 107 -17.19 -2.53 -4.16
N GLU A 108 -16.56 -3.69 -4.00
CA GLU A 108 -16.46 -4.36 -2.69
C GLU A 108 -15.29 -3.81 -1.84
N LEU A 109 -14.15 -3.49 -2.47
CA LEU A 109 -12.94 -3.18 -1.72
C LEU A 109 -12.67 -1.68 -1.59
N LEU A 110 -12.86 -0.89 -2.66
CA LEU A 110 -12.45 0.51 -2.65
C LEU A 110 -13.23 1.37 -1.64
N PRO A 111 -14.58 1.29 -1.54
CA PRO A 111 -15.30 2.12 -0.58
C PRO A 111 -14.91 1.85 0.87
N ALA A 112 -14.72 0.58 1.23
CA ALA A 112 -14.29 0.19 2.56
C ALA A 112 -12.84 0.63 2.86
N ALA A 113 -11.95 0.54 1.87
CA ALA A 113 -10.57 1.00 2.00
C ALA A 113 -10.46 2.52 2.11
N CYS A 114 -11.24 3.29 1.34
CA CYS A 114 -11.29 4.74 1.45
C CYS A 114 -11.72 5.23 2.83
N ARG A 115 -12.66 4.52 3.50
CA ARG A 115 -13.08 4.83 4.88
C ARG A 115 -12.13 4.29 5.96
N GLY A 116 -11.11 3.51 5.58
CA GLY A 116 -10.21 2.86 6.54
C GLY A 116 -10.81 1.65 7.27
N ASP A 117 -11.98 1.14 6.83
CA ASP A 117 -12.61 -0.08 7.37
C ASP A 117 -11.76 -1.32 7.09
N ILE A 118 -11.02 -1.31 5.98
CA ILE A 118 -10.02 -2.31 5.60
C ILE A 118 -8.74 -1.61 5.16
N GLN A 119 -7.60 -2.25 5.44
CA GLN A 119 -6.29 -1.72 5.06
C GLN A 119 -5.59 -2.66 4.06
N PHE A 120 -4.84 -2.04 3.15
CA PHE A 120 -4.06 -2.74 2.14
C PHE A 120 -2.56 -2.53 2.34
N CYS A 121 -1.79 -3.60 2.19
CA CYS A 121 -0.35 -3.53 1.89
C CYS A 121 -0.06 -4.03 0.47
N PHE A 122 1.19 -3.87 0.01
CA PHE A 122 1.62 -4.24 -1.33
C PHE A 122 2.82 -5.16 -1.29
N ALA A 123 2.80 -6.25 -2.06
CA ALA A 123 3.86 -7.25 -2.05
C ALA A 123 4.39 -7.56 -3.45
N ILE A 124 5.59 -7.06 -3.74
CA ILE A 124 6.32 -7.35 -4.98
C ILE A 124 7.68 -8.00 -4.71
N THR A 125 8.44 -7.49 -3.71
CA THR A 125 9.80 -7.88 -3.41
C THR A 125 9.90 -9.32 -2.91
N GLU A 126 10.91 -10.06 -3.38
CA GLU A 126 11.25 -11.41 -2.91
C GLU A 126 12.72 -11.46 -2.52
N PRO A 127 13.19 -12.43 -1.71
CA PRO A 127 14.61 -12.56 -1.35
C PRO A 127 15.55 -12.57 -2.57
N GLY A 128 15.12 -13.15 -3.69
CA GLY A 128 15.88 -13.22 -4.95
C GLY A 128 15.50 -12.15 -6.00
N ALA A 129 14.55 -11.25 -5.71
CA ALA A 129 13.99 -10.30 -6.67
C ALA A 129 13.68 -8.94 -6.02
N GLY A 130 14.72 -8.14 -5.82
CA GLY A 130 14.64 -6.75 -5.35
C GLY A 130 14.56 -5.77 -6.52
N SER A 131 15.66 -5.06 -6.84
CA SER A 131 15.72 -4.12 -7.98
C SER A 131 15.35 -4.76 -9.32
N ASN A 132 15.61 -6.04 -9.50
CA ASN A 132 15.14 -6.80 -10.65
C ASN A 132 13.92 -7.65 -10.28
N THR A 133 12.76 -7.00 -10.16
CA THR A 133 11.47 -7.65 -9.86
C THR A 133 11.05 -8.67 -10.92
N MET A 134 11.60 -8.59 -12.13
CA MET A 134 11.34 -9.58 -13.20
C MET A 134 11.83 -11.00 -12.85
N LYS A 135 12.65 -11.14 -11.84
CA LYS A 135 13.09 -12.45 -11.31
C LYS A 135 12.11 -13.05 -10.30
N ALA A 136 11.02 -12.38 -9.97
CA ALA A 136 10.05 -12.89 -9.00
C ALA A 136 9.55 -14.29 -9.38
N THR A 137 9.45 -15.14 -8.37
CA THR A 137 9.14 -16.57 -8.46
C THR A 137 7.81 -16.96 -7.83
N THR A 138 7.21 -16.08 -7.01
CA THR A 138 5.86 -16.30 -6.45
C THR A 138 4.89 -16.65 -7.57
N LEU A 139 4.26 -17.82 -7.46
CA LEU A 139 3.48 -18.44 -8.53
C LEU A 139 2.02 -18.60 -8.12
N ALA A 140 1.11 -18.15 -8.98
CA ALA A 140 -0.33 -18.36 -8.89
C ALA A 140 -0.75 -19.45 -9.87
N LYS A 141 -1.05 -20.63 -9.38
CA LYS A 141 -1.54 -21.76 -10.18
C LYS A 141 -3.06 -21.75 -10.22
N ARG A 142 -3.63 -21.78 -11.44
CA ARG A 142 -5.08 -21.87 -11.61
C ARG A 142 -5.61 -23.24 -11.18
N ARG A 143 -6.70 -23.25 -10.40
CA ARG A 143 -7.42 -24.41 -9.90
C ARG A 143 -8.92 -24.22 -10.16
N GLY A 144 -9.38 -24.55 -11.36
CA GLY A 144 -10.74 -24.25 -11.80
C GLY A 144 -11.00 -22.74 -11.87
N ASN A 145 -11.94 -22.24 -11.07
CA ASN A 145 -12.28 -20.82 -10.96
C ASN A 145 -11.49 -20.08 -9.86
N ARG A 146 -10.50 -20.72 -9.23
CA ARG A 146 -9.66 -20.15 -8.17
C ARG A 146 -8.20 -20.18 -8.56
N PHE A 147 -7.38 -19.46 -7.79
CA PHE A 147 -5.92 -19.55 -7.85
C PHE A 147 -5.37 -20.01 -6.51
N SER A 148 -4.30 -20.80 -6.56
CA SER A 148 -3.48 -21.13 -5.40
C SER A 148 -2.16 -20.40 -5.56
N LEU A 149 -1.86 -19.47 -4.64
CA LEU A 149 -0.59 -18.74 -4.60
C LEU A 149 0.40 -19.50 -3.73
N SER A 150 1.68 -19.52 -4.16
CA SER A 150 2.78 -20.09 -3.38
C SER A 150 4.04 -19.28 -3.66
N GLY A 151 4.73 -18.87 -2.60
CA GLY A 151 5.95 -18.07 -2.70
C GLY A 151 6.25 -17.34 -1.42
N GLU A 152 7.26 -16.47 -1.49
CA GLU A 152 7.73 -15.65 -0.37
C GLU A 152 7.85 -14.20 -0.84
N LYS A 153 7.29 -13.27 -0.05
CA LYS A 153 7.40 -11.82 -0.26
C LYS A 153 8.02 -11.18 0.97
N THR A 154 9.05 -10.36 0.79
CA THR A 154 9.78 -9.74 1.90
C THR A 154 9.78 -8.22 1.82
N PHE A 155 10.07 -7.56 2.93
CA PHE A 155 9.99 -6.10 3.09
C PHE A 155 8.61 -5.55 2.78
N ILE A 156 7.57 -6.21 3.31
CA ILE A 156 6.18 -5.79 3.13
C ILE A 156 5.78 -4.87 4.28
N THR A 157 5.62 -3.60 3.97
CA THR A 157 5.26 -2.56 4.94
C THR A 157 3.83 -2.74 5.42
N GLY A 158 3.62 -2.71 6.73
CA GLY A 158 2.30 -2.67 7.35
C GLY A 158 1.49 -3.96 7.24
N ALA A 159 2.13 -5.11 6.95
CA ALA A 159 1.41 -6.38 6.88
C ALA A 159 0.81 -6.82 8.22
N GLU A 160 1.25 -6.24 9.36
CA GLU A 160 0.69 -6.48 10.69
C GLU A 160 -0.75 -5.98 10.81
N VAL A 161 -1.05 -4.83 10.21
CA VAL A 161 -2.35 -4.16 10.31
C VAL A 161 -3.21 -4.32 9.07
N ALA A 162 -2.62 -4.70 7.94
CA ALA A 162 -3.37 -4.87 6.70
C ALA A 162 -4.31 -6.08 6.74
N ASP A 163 -5.53 -5.89 6.24
CA ASP A 163 -6.51 -6.95 6.00
C ASP A 163 -6.23 -7.68 4.70
N TYR A 164 -5.79 -6.94 3.68
CA TYR A 164 -5.48 -7.44 2.36
C TYR A 164 -4.07 -7.05 1.92
N CYS A 165 -3.46 -7.91 1.13
CA CYS A 165 -2.23 -7.62 0.42
C CYS A 165 -2.47 -7.68 -1.09
N LEU A 166 -2.09 -6.63 -1.82
CA LEU A 166 -2.04 -6.70 -3.28
C LEU A 166 -0.71 -7.34 -3.69
N VAL A 167 -0.77 -8.62 -4.04
CA VAL A 167 0.41 -9.45 -4.33
C VAL A 167 0.67 -9.51 -5.83
N VAL A 168 1.90 -9.17 -6.22
CA VAL A 168 2.40 -9.39 -7.58
C VAL A 168 2.89 -10.84 -7.68
N ALA A 169 2.21 -11.67 -8.48
CA ALA A 169 2.58 -13.06 -8.67
C ALA A 169 2.56 -13.46 -10.15
N ARG A 170 3.30 -14.52 -10.49
CA ARG A 170 3.31 -15.06 -11.84
C ARG A 170 2.19 -16.07 -12.03
N THR A 171 1.50 -15.98 -13.14
CA THR A 171 0.58 -17.01 -13.65
C THR A 171 1.26 -17.95 -14.65
N LYS A 172 2.48 -17.54 -15.13
CA LYS A 172 3.38 -18.36 -15.94
C LYS A 172 4.81 -18.23 -15.40
N PRO A 173 5.57 -19.33 -15.28
CA PRO A 173 6.98 -19.28 -14.90
C PRO A 173 7.79 -18.37 -15.83
N HIS A 174 8.84 -17.77 -15.30
CA HIS A 174 9.75 -16.91 -16.07
C HIS A 174 10.35 -17.60 -17.30
N THR A 175 10.55 -18.91 -17.22
CA THR A 175 11.10 -19.75 -18.30
C THR A 175 10.11 -20.00 -19.45
N GLU A 176 8.83 -19.72 -19.25
CA GLU A 176 7.74 -20.02 -20.19
C GLU A 176 7.17 -18.76 -20.86
N VAL A 177 7.81 -17.59 -20.68
CA VAL A 177 7.35 -16.32 -21.25
C VAL A 177 8.36 -15.77 -22.24
N SER A 178 7.85 -15.12 -23.32
CA SER A 178 8.69 -14.52 -24.34
C SER A 178 9.33 -13.21 -23.88
N ARG A 179 8.56 -12.38 -23.16
CA ARG A 179 9.07 -11.15 -22.53
C ARG A 179 9.09 -11.31 -21.02
N LYS A 180 10.12 -10.82 -20.36
CA LYS A 180 10.28 -10.93 -18.90
C LYS A 180 9.13 -10.32 -18.10
N THR A 181 8.43 -9.36 -18.68
CA THR A 181 7.24 -8.69 -18.10
C THR A 181 5.95 -9.51 -18.23
N ASP A 182 5.93 -10.51 -19.12
CA ASP A 182 4.73 -11.31 -19.33
C ASP A 182 4.49 -12.28 -18.16
N GLY A 183 3.25 -12.68 -17.99
CA GLY A 183 2.85 -13.69 -16.99
C GLY A 183 2.72 -13.17 -15.57
N PHE A 184 2.77 -11.86 -15.32
CA PHE A 184 2.43 -11.27 -14.03
C PHE A 184 0.95 -10.93 -13.91
N THR A 185 0.42 -11.05 -12.71
CA THR A 185 -0.95 -10.67 -12.34
C THR A 185 -0.94 -10.16 -10.90
N LEU A 186 -1.84 -9.23 -10.59
CA LEU A 186 -2.09 -8.74 -9.24
C LEU A 186 -3.20 -9.56 -8.58
N PHE A 187 -3.01 -9.94 -7.34
CA PHE A 187 -3.97 -10.69 -6.54
C PHE A 187 -4.25 -9.96 -5.22
N ALA A 188 -5.50 -9.61 -4.96
CA ALA A 188 -5.93 -9.15 -3.65
C ALA A 188 -6.06 -10.38 -2.72
N VAL A 189 -5.09 -10.56 -1.84
CA VAL A 189 -5.00 -11.69 -0.92
C VAL A 189 -5.48 -11.26 0.46
N ASP A 190 -6.50 -11.91 0.98
CA ASP A 190 -6.95 -11.77 2.35
C ASP A 190 -5.91 -12.37 3.30
N LEU A 191 -5.28 -11.54 4.14
CA LEU A 191 -4.19 -11.92 5.03
C LEU A 191 -4.64 -12.69 6.27
N LYS A 192 -5.94 -12.82 6.50
CA LYS A 192 -6.53 -13.63 7.58
C LYS A 192 -6.78 -15.06 7.15
N LYS A 193 -6.61 -15.39 5.87
CA LYS A 193 -6.83 -16.75 5.35
C LYS A 193 -5.79 -17.73 5.84
N LYS A 194 -6.25 -18.95 6.10
CA LYS A 194 -5.38 -20.09 6.39
C LYS A 194 -4.35 -20.30 5.26
N GLY A 195 -3.09 -20.44 5.63
CA GLY A 195 -1.97 -20.64 4.69
C GLY A 195 -1.21 -19.34 4.37
N VAL A 196 -1.58 -18.21 4.96
CA VAL A 196 -0.76 -17.01 4.98
C VAL A 196 -0.01 -16.97 6.31
N GLU A 197 1.32 -16.99 6.23
CA GLU A 197 2.19 -16.86 7.40
C GLU A 197 2.94 -15.53 7.31
N LYS A 198 3.17 -14.87 8.46
CA LYS A 198 3.83 -13.58 8.57
C LYS A 198 5.02 -13.69 9.51
N GLN A 199 6.17 -13.19 9.06
CA GLN A 199 7.38 -13.09 9.90
C GLN A 199 7.91 -11.65 9.86
N ARG A 200 8.10 -11.04 11.02
CA ARG A 200 8.64 -9.69 11.12
C ARG A 200 10.10 -9.64 10.65
N VAL A 201 10.42 -8.63 9.85
CA VAL A 201 11.79 -8.32 9.41
C VAL A 201 12.36 -7.22 10.30
N LYS A 202 13.49 -7.50 10.95
CA LYS A 202 14.20 -6.48 11.72
C LYS A 202 14.94 -5.54 10.77
N ILE A 203 14.59 -4.27 10.79
CA ILE A 203 15.27 -3.20 10.06
C ILE A 203 15.98 -2.26 11.03
N SER A 204 17.00 -1.55 10.54
CA SER A 204 17.80 -0.62 11.35
C SER A 204 17.13 0.74 11.58
N ILE A 205 16.14 1.08 10.78
CA ILE A 205 15.40 2.35 10.86
C ILE A 205 14.18 2.12 11.75
N PRO A 206 14.00 2.89 12.84
CA PRO A 206 12.81 2.78 13.66
C PRO A 206 11.61 3.40 12.94
N LEU A 207 10.70 2.55 12.47
CA LEU A 207 9.43 2.94 11.86
C LEU A 207 8.29 2.22 12.58
N PRO A 208 7.16 2.89 12.88
CA PRO A 208 5.99 2.24 13.43
C PRO A 208 5.26 1.35 12.40
N GLU A 209 5.48 1.60 11.12
CA GLU A 209 5.01 0.81 9.97
C GLU A 209 6.02 -0.29 9.68
N GLU A 210 5.91 -1.40 10.38
CA GLU A 210 6.91 -2.46 10.36
C GLU A 210 7.00 -3.20 9.02
N GLN A 211 8.14 -3.86 8.83
CA GLN A 211 8.41 -4.67 7.64
C GLN A 211 8.22 -6.15 7.93
N TRP A 212 7.59 -6.85 7.00
CA TRP A 212 7.24 -8.27 7.16
C TRP A 212 7.65 -9.11 5.96
N THR A 213 7.90 -10.38 6.19
CA THR A 213 7.92 -11.42 5.16
C THR A 213 6.59 -12.19 5.23
N LEU A 214 5.99 -12.41 4.06
CA LEU A 214 4.78 -13.19 3.87
C LEU A 214 5.11 -14.50 3.15
N PHE A 215 4.60 -15.59 3.66
CA PHE A 215 4.74 -16.93 3.08
C PHE A 215 3.40 -17.49 2.65
#